data_1abef736b77c442c7c2487d75564fffb
#
_entry.id   1abef736b77c442c7c2487d75564fffb
#
_cell.length_a   1.000
_cell.length_b   1.000
_cell.length_c   1.000
_cell.angle_alpha   90.00
_cell.angle_beta   90.00
_cell.angle_gamma   90.00
#
_symmetry.space_group_name_H-M   'P 1'
#
loop_
_entity.id
_entity.type
_entity.pdbx_description
1 polymer ?
#
loop_
_entity_poly.entity_id
_entity_poly.type
_entity_poly.pdbx_seq_one_letter_code
_entity_poly.pdbx_strand_id
1 'polypeptide(L)'
;GCSLDCNFCATARLKRMRNLGPDEIYDQVVAIDRESRLYHNHPLSNIVFMGMGEPLMNYNNVLKAIEMITSPEGLGMSPKRIMVSTSGVPKMIKKLADDEVKFKLAVSLHSAIDEIRSRIMPFSKNFPLADLREALEYWYRKTKSKVSYEYVVWKDINDNKESIDALVKFCKYVPCKVNLIEYNPIDDGEFQQASEESINAYIKALEASGIVVKVRRSRGKDIDAACGQLANKEA
;
A
#
# COMPACT_ATOMS: atom_id res chain seq x y z
N GLY A 1 10.50 8.66 -8.78
CA GLY A 1 11.05 8.75 -7.42
C GLY A 1 10.00 9.02 -6.36
N CYS A 2 10.36 8.93 -5.11
CA CYS A 2 9.50 9.15 -3.96
C CYS A 2 10.10 10.22 -3.04
N SER A 3 9.23 10.95 -2.30
CA SER A 3 9.68 11.89 -1.27
C SER A 3 9.77 11.24 0.12
N LEU A 4 9.35 9.98 0.24
CA LEU A 4 9.47 9.19 1.46
C LEU A 4 10.71 8.30 1.37
N ASP A 5 11.35 8.10 2.49
CA ASP A 5 12.65 7.45 2.63
C ASP A 5 12.54 6.02 3.18
N CYS A 6 11.61 5.22 2.65
CA CYS A 6 11.45 3.82 3.06
C CYS A 6 12.69 3.01 2.69
N ASN A 7 13.36 2.40 3.67
CA ASN A 7 14.64 1.72 3.50
C ASN A 7 14.57 0.45 2.63
N PHE A 8 13.39 -0.13 2.46
CA PHE A 8 13.15 -1.36 1.69
C PHE A 8 12.67 -1.11 0.26
N CYS A 9 12.62 0.15 -0.21
CA CYS A 9 11.99 0.48 -1.48
C CYS A 9 12.97 1.13 -2.46
N ALA A 10 13.18 0.52 -3.63
CA ALA A 10 14.04 1.04 -4.68
C ALA A 10 13.59 2.42 -5.18
N THR A 11 12.27 2.66 -5.27
CA THR A 11 11.72 3.98 -5.64
C THR A 11 12.15 5.09 -4.68
N ALA A 12 12.32 4.79 -3.39
CA ALA A 12 12.77 5.77 -2.38
C ALA A 12 14.24 6.20 -2.59
N ARG A 13 15.04 5.37 -3.26
CA ARG A 13 16.44 5.68 -3.65
C ARG A 13 16.52 6.69 -4.80
N LEU A 14 15.42 6.83 -5.56
CA LEU A 14 15.35 7.74 -6.68
C LEU A 14 14.95 9.13 -6.20
N LYS A 15 15.67 10.15 -6.65
CA LYS A 15 15.25 11.54 -6.44
C LYS A 15 13.86 11.74 -7.05
N ARG A 16 12.91 12.27 -6.25
CA ARG A 16 11.61 12.67 -6.78
C ARG A 16 11.79 13.84 -7.74
N MET A 17 11.34 13.67 -8.98
CA MET A 17 11.43 14.70 -10.02
C MET A 17 10.22 15.64 -9.95
N ARG A 18 9.00 15.11 -10.08
CA ARG A 18 7.74 15.86 -10.07
C ARG A 18 6.55 14.97 -9.70
N ASN A 19 5.41 15.57 -9.50
CA ASN A 19 4.15 14.86 -9.49
C ASN A 19 3.66 14.63 -10.93
N LEU A 20 2.98 13.50 -11.16
CA LEU A 20 2.25 13.26 -12.40
C LEU A 20 0.95 14.07 -12.42
N GLY A 21 0.56 14.55 -13.61
CA GLY A 21 -0.75 15.13 -13.87
C GLY A 21 -1.86 14.08 -13.85
N PRO A 22 -3.13 14.48 -13.72
CA PRO A 22 -4.25 13.55 -13.70
C PRO A 22 -4.41 12.80 -15.03
N ASP A 23 -4.13 13.44 -16.15
CA ASP A 23 -4.09 12.88 -17.50
C ASP A 23 -3.01 11.80 -17.62
N GLU A 24 -1.78 12.08 -17.17
CA GLU A 24 -0.69 11.11 -17.18
C GLU A 24 -1.01 9.85 -16.32
N ILE A 25 -1.70 10.03 -15.20
CA ILE A 25 -2.14 8.92 -14.35
C ILE A 25 -3.25 8.12 -15.07
N TYR A 26 -4.20 8.81 -15.69
CA TYR A 26 -5.29 8.19 -16.44
C TYR A 26 -4.77 7.40 -17.65
N ASP A 27 -3.83 7.97 -18.42
CA ASP A 27 -3.26 7.36 -19.62
C ASP A 27 -2.57 6.02 -19.33
N GLN A 28 -1.89 5.88 -18.18
CA GLN A 28 -1.33 4.58 -17.76
C GLN A 28 -2.42 3.51 -17.67
N VAL A 29 -3.59 3.86 -17.11
CA VAL A 29 -4.70 2.92 -16.96
C VAL A 29 -5.28 2.55 -18.33
N VAL A 30 -5.48 3.54 -19.19
CA VAL A 30 -5.99 3.32 -20.56
C VAL A 30 -5.04 2.44 -21.36
N ALA A 31 -3.74 2.71 -21.30
CA ALA A 31 -2.73 1.91 -21.99
C ALA A 31 -2.78 0.43 -21.54
N ILE A 32 -2.80 0.19 -20.25
CA ILE A 32 -2.84 -1.19 -19.71
C ILE A 32 -4.21 -1.85 -19.94
N ASP A 33 -5.33 -1.12 -19.93
CA ASP A 33 -6.64 -1.68 -20.29
C ASP A 33 -6.66 -2.15 -21.75
N ARG A 34 -6.05 -1.36 -22.66
CA ARG A 34 -5.89 -1.72 -24.06
C ARG A 34 -5.05 -3.00 -24.22
N GLU A 35 -3.91 -3.10 -23.56
CA GLU A 35 -3.05 -4.28 -23.59
C GLU A 35 -3.78 -5.51 -23.00
N SER A 36 -4.52 -5.33 -21.90
CA SER A 36 -5.30 -6.40 -21.28
C SER A 36 -6.35 -6.96 -22.24
N ARG A 37 -7.04 -6.09 -22.96
CA ARG A 37 -8.02 -6.52 -24.00
C ARG A 37 -7.35 -7.23 -25.16
N LEU A 38 -6.18 -6.73 -25.60
CA LEU A 38 -5.44 -7.31 -26.73
C LEU A 38 -4.91 -8.71 -26.40
N TYR A 39 -4.26 -8.88 -25.24
CA TYR A 39 -3.58 -10.13 -24.90
C TYR A 39 -4.44 -11.13 -24.11
N HIS A 40 -5.44 -10.64 -23.37
CA HIS A 40 -6.25 -11.47 -22.49
C HIS A 40 -7.74 -11.49 -22.86
N ASN A 41 -8.15 -10.74 -23.89
CA ASN A 41 -9.54 -10.56 -24.30
C ASN A 41 -10.47 -10.14 -23.14
N HIS A 42 -9.95 -9.35 -22.21
CA HIS A 42 -10.64 -8.93 -20.99
C HIS A 42 -10.21 -7.53 -20.55
N PRO A 43 -11.15 -6.65 -20.16
CA PRO A 43 -10.80 -5.34 -19.60
C PRO A 43 -10.15 -5.47 -18.22
N LEU A 44 -9.49 -4.41 -17.77
CA LEU A 44 -8.99 -4.34 -16.41
C LEU A 44 -10.09 -4.56 -15.39
N SER A 45 -9.85 -5.45 -14.43
CA SER A 45 -10.82 -5.77 -13.38
C SER A 45 -10.66 -4.90 -12.13
N ASN A 46 -9.44 -4.53 -11.77
CA ASN A 46 -9.12 -3.73 -10.59
C ASN A 46 -7.89 -2.86 -10.84
N ILE A 47 -7.82 -1.75 -10.11
CA ILE A 47 -6.67 -0.84 -10.11
C ILE A 47 -6.15 -0.69 -8.69
N VAL A 48 -4.83 -0.73 -8.53
CA VAL A 48 -4.16 -0.43 -7.28
C VAL A 48 -3.16 0.71 -7.49
N PHE A 49 -3.29 1.78 -6.72
CA PHE A 49 -2.30 2.85 -6.67
C PHE A 49 -1.19 2.42 -5.70
N MET A 50 -0.30 1.55 -6.18
CA MET A 50 0.79 0.92 -5.42
C MET A 50 2.11 0.91 -6.21
N GLY A 51 2.27 1.85 -7.15
CA GLY A 51 3.46 2.00 -7.95
C GLY A 51 4.54 2.85 -7.27
N MET A 52 5.08 3.80 -8.00
CA MET A 52 6.18 4.67 -7.55
C MET A 52 5.65 5.91 -6.84
N GLY A 53 6.06 6.13 -5.58
CA GLY A 53 5.74 7.33 -4.80
C GLY A 53 4.58 7.16 -3.81
N GLU A 54 4.23 8.27 -3.14
CA GLU A 54 3.12 8.35 -2.18
C GLU A 54 1.93 9.08 -2.84
N PRO A 55 0.80 8.38 -3.10
CA PRO A 55 -0.34 8.98 -3.79
C PRO A 55 -0.91 10.20 -3.05
N LEU A 56 -0.93 10.18 -1.73
CA LEU A 56 -1.52 11.26 -0.94
C LEU A 56 -0.65 12.54 -0.93
N MET A 57 0.60 12.46 -1.39
CA MET A 57 1.44 13.65 -1.65
C MET A 57 1.17 14.26 -3.03
N ASN A 58 0.37 13.59 -3.86
CA ASN A 58 -0.15 14.09 -5.15
C ASN A 58 -1.69 14.10 -5.16
N TYR A 59 -2.27 14.45 -4.03
CA TYR A 59 -3.68 14.26 -3.67
C TYR A 59 -4.68 14.66 -4.76
N ASN A 60 -4.63 15.94 -5.19
CA ASN A 60 -5.61 16.48 -6.12
C ASN A 60 -5.55 15.80 -7.50
N ASN A 61 -4.34 15.52 -8.01
CA ASN A 61 -4.18 14.86 -9.29
C ASN A 61 -4.63 13.39 -9.23
N VAL A 62 -4.36 12.70 -8.12
CA VAL A 62 -4.82 11.32 -7.92
C VAL A 62 -6.35 11.26 -7.86
N LEU A 63 -7.00 12.15 -7.11
CA LEU A 63 -8.46 12.19 -7.04
C LEU A 63 -9.07 12.53 -8.41
N LYS A 64 -8.49 13.49 -9.13
CA LYS A 64 -8.98 13.85 -10.48
C LYS A 64 -8.82 12.71 -11.48
N ALA A 65 -7.70 11.98 -11.43
CA ALA A 65 -7.50 10.79 -12.26
C ALA A 65 -8.53 9.69 -11.92
N ILE A 66 -8.82 9.46 -10.63
CA ILE A 66 -9.85 8.50 -10.21
C ILE A 66 -11.23 8.93 -10.70
N GLU A 67 -11.55 10.23 -10.66
CA GLU A 67 -12.78 10.76 -11.24
C GLU A 67 -12.87 10.44 -12.74
N MET A 68 -11.80 10.68 -13.51
CA MET A 68 -11.74 10.34 -14.94
C MET A 68 -11.92 8.83 -15.19
N ILE A 69 -11.28 7.98 -14.37
CA ILE A 69 -11.40 6.52 -14.47
C ILE A 69 -12.83 6.04 -14.20
N THR A 70 -13.52 6.68 -13.25
CA THR A 70 -14.84 6.25 -12.80
C THR A 70 -16.00 6.91 -13.54
N SER A 71 -15.73 8.00 -14.26
CA SER A 71 -16.72 8.71 -15.06
C SER A 71 -17.29 7.82 -16.18
N PRO A 72 -18.59 7.95 -16.49
CA PRO A 72 -19.19 7.31 -17.65
C PRO A 72 -18.51 7.69 -18.98
N GLU A 73 -18.00 8.92 -19.09
CA GLU A 73 -17.26 9.40 -20.26
C GLU A 73 -15.82 8.86 -20.32
N GLY A 74 -15.33 8.26 -19.22
CA GLY A 74 -14.04 7.60 -19.13
C GLY A 74 -14.16 6.08 -19.24
N LEU A 75 -13.56 5.37 -18.27
CA LEU A 75 -13.62 3.89 -18.27
C LEU A 75 -14.88 3.33 -17.58
N GLY A 76 -15.70 4.15 -16.93
CA GLY A 76 -16.91 3.73 -16.21
C GLY A 76 -16.64 2.72 -15.09
N MET A 77 -15.40 2.68 -14.58
CA MET A 77 -15.02 1.69 -13.58
C MET A 77 -15.62 2.01 -12.22
N SER A 78 -16.19 1.01 -11.56
CA SER A 78 -16.70 1.20 -10.20
C SER A 78 -15.57 1.61 -9.24
N PRO A 79 -15.73 2.67 -8.41
CA PRO A 79 -14.73 3.07 -7.42
C PRO A 79 -14.36 1.93 -6.45
N LYS A 80 -15.27 0.99 -6.21
CA LYS A 80 -15.00 -0.20 -5.37
C LYS A 80 -13.96 -1.15 -5.95
N ARG A 81 -13.60 -0.98 -7.23
CA ARG A 81 -12.52 -1.72 -7.90
C ARG A 81 -11.17 -0.99 -7.83
N ILE A 82 -11.15 0.20 -7.26
CA ILE A 82 -9.94 1.01 -7.08
C ILE A 82 -9.49 0.95 -5.63
N MET A 83 -8.20 0.78 -5.42
CA MET A 83 -7.55 0.82 -4.11
C MET A 83 -6.40 1.82 -4.14
N VAL A 84 -6.40 2.76 -3.21
CA VAL A 84 -5.30 3.69 -3.00
C VAL A 84 -4.53 3.24 -1.77
N SER A 85 -3.23 3.00 -1.94
CA SER A 85 -2.33 2.67 -0.84
C SER A 85 -1.58 3.91 -0.40
N THR A 86 -1.40 4.07 0.90
CA THR A 86 -0.63 5.17 1.49
C THR A 86 0.33 4.62 2.53
N SER A 87 1.43 5.28 2.69
CA SER A 87 2.37 5.02 3.78
C SER A 87 1.82 5.42 5.17
N GLY A 88 0.64 6.04 5.21
CA GLY A 88 -0.05 6.37 6.44
C GLY A 88 0.20 7.79 6.94
N VAL A 89 -0.11 8.80 6.12
CA VAL A 89 -0.08 10.23 6.51
C VAL A 89 -1.42 10.60 7.16
N PRO A 90 -1.51 10.77 8.52
CA PRO A 90 -2.78 10.82 9.23
C PRO A 90 -3.70 11.96 8.75
N LYS A 91 -3.15 13.16 8.54
CA LYS A 91 -3.90 14.32 8.04
C LYS A 91 -4.57 14.04 6.68
N MET A 92 -3.88 13.33 5.80
CA MET A 92 -4.40 13.04 4.47
C MET A 92 -5.45 11.92 4.50
N ILE A 93 -5.32 10.96 5.41
CA ILE A 93 -6.37 9.94 5.64
C ILE A 93 -7.66 10.58 6.16
N LYS A 94 -7.55 11.53 7.11
CA LYS A 94 -8.72 12.29 7.58
C LYS A 94 -9.35 13.09 6.44
N LYS A 95 -8.53 13.73 5.59
CA LYS A 95 -9.02 14.47 4.42
C LYS A 95 -9.77 13.56 3.42
N LEU A 96 -9.27 12.36 3.13
CA LEU A 96 -10.00 11.39 2.30
C LEU A 96 -11.38 11.04 2.88
N ALA A 97 -11.46 10.94 4.21
CA ALA A 97 -12.72 10.66 4.91
C ALA A 97 -13.70 11.83 4.81
N ASP A 98 -13.20 13.08 4.91
CA ASP A 98 -14.02 14.30 4.76
C ASP A 98 -14.50 14.50 3.32
N ASP A 99 -13.66 14.16 2.33
CA ASP A 99 -14.02 14.18 0.91
C ASP A 99 -14.92 12.99 0.51
N GLU A 100 -15.29 12.13 1.45
CA GLU A 100 -16.21 10.99 1.29
C GLU A 100 -15.88 10.08 0.09
N VAL A 101 -14.60 9.84 -0.17
CA VAL A 101 -14.14 9.03 -1.29
C VAL A 101 -14.75 7.62 -1.27
N LYS A 102 -14.98 7.03 -2.44
CA LYS A 102 -15.68 5.74 -2.60
C LYS A 102 -14.74 4.57 -2.95
N PHE A 103 -13.46 4.83 -3.18
CA PHE A 103 -12.46 3.80 -3.38
C PHE A 103 -12.01 3.16 -2.07
N LYS A 104 -11.24 2.09 -2.15
CA LYS A 104 -10.71 1.36 -0.98
C LYS A 104 -9.40 1.96 -0.52
N LEU A 105 -9.20 1.97 0.79
CA LEU A 105 -7.93 2.41 1.41
C LEU A 105 -7.07 1.22 1.80
N ALA A 106 -5.79 1.26 1.41
CA ALA A 106 -4.75 0.42 1.95
C ALA A 106 -3.72 1.28 2.69
N VAL A 107 -3.12 0.73 3.74
CA VAL A 107 -2.06 1.38 4.51
C VAL A 107 -0.86 0.45 4.58
N SER A 108 0.27 0.93 4.12
CA SER A 108 1.59 0.31 4.30
C SER A 108 1.99 0.43 5.76
N LEU A 109 1.56 -0.55 6.57
CA LEU A 109 1.79 -0.55 8.02
C LEU A 109 3.19 -1.05 8.37
N HIS A 110 3.53 -2.25 7.90
CA HIS A 110 4.80 -2.96 8.01
C HIS A 110 5.33 -3.20 9.43
N SER A 111 4.92 -2.41 10.40
CA SER A 111 5.08 -2.67 11.85
C SER A 111 4.00 -1.95 12.64
N ALA A 112 3.54 -2.60 13.71
CA ALA A 112 2.66 -2.02 14.72
C ALA A 112 3.42 -1.61 16.00
N ILE A 113 4.75 -1.47 15.90
CA ILE A 113 5.67 -0.98 16.93
C ILE A 113 6.39 0.24 16.34
N ASP A 114 6.29 1.41 17.00
CA ASP A 114 6.79 2.68 16.46
C ASP A 114 8.30 2.65 16.19
N GLU A 115 9.11 2.05 17.08
CA GLU A 115 10.57 1.93 16.93
C GLU A 115 10.93 1.15 15.67
N ILE A 116 10.29 0.00 15.45
CA ILE A 116 10.53 -0.83 14.25
C ILE A 116 10.05 -0.09 13.01
N ARG A 117 8.83 0.49 13.07
CA ARG A 117 8.25 1.20 11.95
C ARG A 117 9.10 2.39 11.51
N SER A 118 9.61 3.16 12.46
CA SER A 118 10.47 4.31 12.18
C SER A 118 11.87 3.91 11.65
N ARG A 119 12.33 2.69 11.96
CA ARG A 119 13.57 2.15 11.41
C ARG A 119 13.41 1.78 9.93
N ILE A 120 12.30 1.17 9.54
CA ILE A 120 12.07 0.73 8.16
C ILE A 120 11.43 1.83 7.28
N MET A 121 10.71 2.76 7.90
CA MET A 121 10.01 3.89 7.27
C MET A 121 10.33 5.19 8.02
N PRO A 122 11.51 5.79 7.85
CA PRO A 122 12.00 6.89 8.68
C PRO A 122 11.07 8.10 8.78
N PHE A 123 10.34 8.42 7.70
CA PHE A 123 9.34 9.49 7.71
C PHE A 123 8.26 9.29 8.80
N SER A 124 8.02 8.06 9.23
CA SER A 124 7.00 7.73 10.24
C SER A 124 7.34 8.22 11.64
N LYS A 125 8.58 8.65 11.89
CA LYS A 125 8.97 9.36 13.14
C LYS A 125 8.09 10.59 13.40
N ASN A 126 7.61 11.23 12.32
CA ASN A 126 6.74 12.40 12.41
C ASN A 126 5.25 12.03 12.52
N PHE A 127 4.91 10.73 12.40
CA PHE A 127 3.54 10.22 12.37
C PHE A 127 3.45 8.94 13.21
N PRO A 128 3.40 9.05 14.54
CA PRO A 128 3.29 7.90 15.44
C PRO A 128 2.08 7.02 15.11
N LEU A 129 2.16 5.75 15.47
CA LEU A 129 1.04 4.80 15.29
C LEU A 129 -0.24 5.25 16.02
N ALA A 130 -0.13 6.02 17.10
CA ALA A 130 -1.27 6.60 17.80
C ALA A 130 -2.06 7.57 16.88
N ASP A 131 -1.37 8.45 16.15
CA ASP A 131 -1.98 9.41 15.22
C ASP A 131 -2.57 8.67 14.00
N LEU A 132 -1.86 7.67 13.50
CA LEU A 132 -2.35 6.83 12.42
C LEU A 132 -3.64 6.10 12.85
N ARG A 133 -3.67 5.51 14.05
CA ARG A 133 -4.85 4.87 14.61
C ARG A 133 -6.03 5.84 14.65
N GLU A 134 -5.85 7.03 15.22
CA GLU A 134 -6.91 8.03 15.31
C GLU A 134 -7.46 8.40 13.93
N ALA A 135 -6.58 8.57 12.94
CA ALA A 135 -6.99 8.86 11.57
C ALA A 135 -7.79 7.71 10.94
N LEU A 136 -7.41 6.45 11.21
CA LEU A 136 -8.11 5.27 10.71
C LEU A 136 -9.47 5.05 11.41
N GLU A 137 -9.56 5.34 12.71
CA GLU A 137 -10.83 5.34 13.44
C GLU A 137 -11.77 6.43 12.87
N TYR A 138 -11.24 7.62 12.57
CA TYR A 138 -11.98 8.69 11.90
C TYR A 138 -12.45 8.28 10.52
N TRP A 139 -11.55 7.70 9.68
CA TRP A 139 -11.88 7.13 8.38
C TRP A 139 -13.05 6.15 8.48
N TYR A 140 -12.97 5.19 9.39
CA TYR A 140 -14.02 4.18 9.53
C TYR A 140 -15.35 4.77 10.03
N ARG A 141 -15.31 5.72 10.95
CA ARG A 141 -16.54 6.41 11.41
C ARG A 141 -17.28 7.09 10.25
N LYS A 142 -16.55 7.78 9.38
CA LYS A 142 -17.10 8.52 8.24
C LYS A 142 -17.55 7.62 7.09
N THR A 143 -16.70 6.72 6.66
CA THR A 143 -16.88 5.97 5.40
C THR A 143 -17.50 4.59 5.57
N LYS A 144 -17.46 4.02 6.77
CA LYS A 144 -17.78 2.61 7.06
C LYS A 144 -16.97 1.61 6.21
N SER A 145 -15.91 2.06 5.56
CA SER A 145 -15.04 1.25 4.70
C SER A 145 -13.92 0.60 5.50
N LYS A 146 -13.75 -0.72 5.32
CA LYS A 146 -12.65 -1.48 5.94
C LYS A 146 -11.31 -1.02 5.38
N VAL A 147 -10.27 -1.09 6.21
CA VAL A 147 -8.89 -0.80 5.82
C VAL A 147 -8.17 -2.09 5.42
N SER A 148 -7.28 -2.00 4.43
CA SER A 148 -6.32 -3.08 4.13
C SER A 148 -4.97 -2.71 4.70
N TYR A 149 -4.39 -3.51 5.59
CA TYR A 149 -3.00 -3.34 6.00
C TYR A 149 -2.10 -4.14 5.09
N GLU A 150 -1.15 -3.46 4.46
CA GLU A 150 -0.05 -4.07 3.72
C GLU A 150 1.11 -4.27 4.70
N TYR A 151 1.60 -5.51 4.84
CA TYR A 151 2.54 -5.86 5.88
C TYR A 151 3.59 -6.84 5.35
N VAL A 152 4.82 -6.36 5.20
CA VAL A 152 5.97 -7.20 4.88
C VAL A 152 6.56 -7.75 6.16
N VAL A 153 6.95 -9.01 6.17
CA VAL A 153 7.66 -9.64 7.29
C VAL A 153 9.11 -9.85 6.90
N TRP A 154 10.03 -9.29 7.69
CA TRP A 154 11.47 -9.40 7.50
C TRP A 154 12.10 -10.19 8.63
N LYS A 155 13.07 -11.02 8.26
CA LYS A 155 13.89 -11.78 9.20
C LYS A 155 14.60 -10.85 10.18
N ASP A 156 14.61 -11.22 11.47
CA ASP A 156 15.30 -10.53 12.56
C ASP A 156 14.87 -9.05 12.78
N ILE A 157 13.73 -8.64 12.19
CA ILE A 157 13.19 -7.28 12.34
C ILE A 157 11.81 -7.29 12.96
N ASN A 158 10.85 -7.96 12.31
CA ASN A 158 9.47 -8.03 12.76
C ASN A 158 8.87 -9.44 12.63
N ASP A 159 9.69 -10.47 12.61
CA ASP A 159 9.28 -11.89 12.49
C ASP A 159 9.13 -12.60 13.85
N ASN A 160 9.11 -11.83 14.94
CA ASN A 160 9.02 -12.33 16.32
C ASN A 160 7.59 -12.23 16.89
N LYS A 161 7.39 -12.88 18.04
CA LYS A 161 6.10 -12.93 18.73
C LYS A 161 5.58 -11.53 19.12
N GLU A 162 6.45 -10.64 19.57
CA GLU A 162 6.08 -9.28 19.97
C GLU A 162 5.45 -8.50 18.80
N SER A 163 6.04 -8.58 17.61
CA SER A 163 5.53 -7.96 16.38
C SER A 163 4.19 -8.56 15.96
N ILE A 164 4.00 -9.88 16.12
CA ILE A 164 2.73 -10.55 15.85
C ILE A 164 1.64 -10.04 16.80
N ASP A 165 1.90 -10.03 18.09
CA ASP A 165 0.96 -9.59 19.12
C ASP A 165 0.58 -8.11 18.94
N ALA A 166 1.56 -7.26 18.60
CA ALA A 166 1.35 -5.85 18.30
C ALA A 166 0.45 -5.64 17.07
N LEU A 167 0.67 -6.40 15.98
CA LEU A 167 -0.17 -6.34 14.78
C LEU A 167 -1.60 -6.77 15.08
N VAL A 168 -1.78 -7.89 15.77
CA VAL A 168 -3.11 -8.38 16.19
C VAL A 168 -3.85 -7.34 17.02
N LYS A 169 -3.15 -6.69 17.96
CA LYS A 169 -3.71 -5.59 18.77
C LYS A 169 -4.11 -4.42 17.91
N PHE A 170 -3.24 -3.98 16.97
CA PHE A 170 -3.50 -2.85 16.09
C PHE A 170 -4.71 -3.10 15.17
N CYS A 171 -4.86 -4.31 14.67
CA CYS A 171 -5.99 -4.70 13.82
C CYS A 171 -7.37 -4.64 14.52
N LYS A 172 -7.41 -4.57 15.84
CA LYS A 172 -8.66 -4.48 16.60
C LYS A 172 -9.26 -3.07 16.67
N TYR A 173 -8.49 -2.03 16.32
CA TYR A 173 -8.98 -0.64 16.37
C TYR A 173 -10.04 -0.32 15.31
N VAL A 174 -9.89 -0.88 14.10
CA VAL A 174 -10.86 -0.69 13.01
C VAL A 174 -11.05 -2.00 12.24
N PRO A 175 -12.23 -2.24 11.65
CA PRO A 175 -12.43 -3.37 10.76
C PRO A 175 -11.43 -3.35 9.61
N CYS A 176 -10.65 -4.40 9.49
CA CYS A 176 -9.56 -4.48 8.53
C CYS A 176 -9.41 -5.87 7.92
N LYS A 177 -8.49 -5.97 6.98
CA LYS A 177 -7.84 -7.20 6.53
C LYS A 177 -6.34 -6.95 6.46
N VAL A 178 -5.55 -8.00 6.55
CA VAL A 178 -4.10 -7.94 6.43
C VAL A 178 -3.67 -8.66 5.16
N ASN A 179 -2.85 -8.01 4.35
CA ASN A 179 -2.10 -8.63 3.28
C ASN A 179 -0.65 -8.80 3.75
N LEU A 180 -0.24 -10.02 4.05
CA LEU A 180 1.16 -10.35 4.27
C LEU A 180 1.85 -10.40 2.91
N ILE A 181 2.88 -9.59 2.75
CA ILE A 181 3.59 -9.42 1.47
C ILE A 181 4.93 -10.10 1.58
N GLU A 182 5.26 -10.90 0.58
CA GLU A 182 6.59 -11.44 0.40
C GLU A 182 7.58 -10.31 0.11
N TYR A 183 8.70 -10.27 0.85
CA TYR A 183 9.74 -9.28 0.60
C TYR A 183 10.44 -9.56 -0.74
N ASN A 184 10.64 -8.53 -1.52
CA ASN A 184 11.43 -8.60 -2.74
C ASN A 184 12.72 -7.84 -2.51
N PRO A 185 13.89 -8.51 -2.55
CA PRO A 185 15.18 -7.86 -2.35
C PRO A 185 15.39 -6.73 -3.36
N ILE A 186 16.04 -5.68 -2.89
CA ILE A 186 16.58 -4.59 -3.69
C ILE A 186 18.11 -4.62 -3.59
N ASP A 187 18.80 -3.98 -4.51
CA ASP A 187 20.25 -4.18 -4.77
C ASP A 187 21.21 -3.97 -3.59
N ASP A 188 20.78 -3.43 -2.45
CA ASP A 188 21.66 -3.15 -1.30
C ASP A 188 21.54 -4.11 -0.10
N GLY A 189 20.74 -5.14 -0.21
CA GLY A 189 20.82 -6.34 0.63
C GLY A 189 20.61 -6.23 2.13
N GLU A 190 20.15 -5.07 2.65
CA GLU A 190 19.98 -4.86 4.10
C GLU A 190 18.88 -5.71 4.73
N PHE A 191 17.88 -6.09 3.95
CA PHE A 191 16.70 -6.81 4.43
C PHE A 191 16.68 -8.24 3.89
N GLN A 192 16.21 -9.16 4.72
CA GLN A 192 16.03 -10.55 4.36
C GLN A 192 14.57 -10.97 4.53
N GLN A 193 14.13 -11.88 3.66
CA GLN A 193 12.80 -12.47 3.77
C GLN A 193 12.70 -13.32 5.04
N ALA A 194 11.57 -13.21 5.74
CA ALA A 194 11.27 -14.07 6.88
C ALA A 194 11.02 -15.52 6.44
N SER A 195 11.15 -16.44 7.37
CA SER A 195 10.88 -17.86 7.15
C SER A 195 9.39 -18.15 6.93
N GLU A 196 9.07 -19.27 6.31
CA GLU A 196 7.67 -19.70 6.16
C GLU A 196 7.01 -19.96 7.53
N GLU A 197 7.78 -20.41 8.52
CA GLU A 197 7.30 -20.60 9.88
C GLU A 197 6.84 -19.29 10.50
N SER A 198 7.61 -18.21 10.32
CA SER A 198 7.25 -16.88 10.80
C SER A 198 5.98 -16.37 10.11
N ILE A 199 5.87 -16.54 8.79
CA ILE A 199 4.66 -16.16 8.03
C ILE A 199 3.45 -16.96 8.54
N ASN A 200 3.59 -18.27 8.74
CA ASN A 200 2.52 -19.13 9.25
C ASN A 200 2.10 -18.76 10.69
N ALA A 201 3.04 -18.32 11.53
CA ALA A 201 2.74 -17.82 12.86
C ALA A 201 1.85 -16.55 12.81
N TYR A 202 2.15 -15.62 11.90
CA TYR A 202 1.29 -14.45 11.63
C TYR A 202 -0.11 -14.86 11.18
N ILE A 203 -0.21 -15.75 10.21
CA ILE A 203 -1.51 -16.23 9.69
C ILE A 203 -2.33 -16.80 10.82
N LYS A 204 -1.77 -17.74 11.58
CA LYS A 204 -2.45 -18.40 12.71
C LYS A 204 -2.94 -17.42 13.77
N ALA A 205 -2.12 -16.44 14.15
CA ALA A 205 -2.48 -15.45 15.16
C ALA A 205 -3.59 -14.48 14.69
N LEU A 206 -3.52 -14.04 13.43
CA LEU A 206 -4.53 -13.17 12.84
C LEU A 206 -5.86 -13.89 12.68
N GLU A 207 -5.86 -15.11 12.12
CA GLU A 207 -7.07 -15.91 11.93
C GLU A 207 -7.72 -16.28 13.27
N ALA A 208 -6.94 -16.67 14.28
CA ALA A 208 -7.42 -16.92 15.63
C ALA A 208 -8.09 -15.68 16.27
N SER A 209 -7.75 -14.49 15.80
CA SER A 209 -8.36 -13.22 16.23
C SER A 209 -9.50 -12.76 15.30
N GLY A 210 -9.96 -13.58 14.35
CA GLY A 210 -11.04 -13.27 13.42
C GLY A 210 -10.66 -12.24 12.34
N ILE A 211 -9.36 -12.02 12.12
CA ILE A 211 -8.85 -11.07 11.13
C ILE A 211 -8.61 -11.80 9.81
N VAL A 212 -9.17 -11.29 8.72
CA VAL A 212 -8.94 -11.85 7.40
C VAL A 212 -7.51 -11.57 6.97
N VAL A 213 -6.74 -12.61 6.71
CA VAL A 213 -5.36 -12.51 6.23
C VAL A 213 -5.21 -13.14 4.85
N LYS A 214 -4.37 -12.54 4.01
CA LYS A 214 -3.99 -13.08 2.70
C LYS A 214 -2.48 -12.94 2.53
N VAL A 215 -1.84 -14.00 2.04
CA VAL A 215 -0.43 -13.92 1.61
C VAL A 215 -0.42 -13.49 0.15
N ARG A 216 0.28 -12.39 -0.13
CA ARG A 216 0.51 -11.88 -1.48
C ARG A 216 1.90 -12.33 -1.92
N ARG A 217 1.92 -13.34 -2.77
CA ARG A 217 3.15 -13.73 -3.47
C ARG A 217 3.43 -12.73 -4.59
N SER A 218 4.67 -12.31 -4.69
CA SER A 218 5.11 -11.33 -5.68
C SER A 218 5.13 -11.91 -7.08
N ARG A 219 4.71 -11.09 -8.04
CA ARG A 219 4.84 -11.35 -9.48
C ARG A 219 5.75 -10.30 -10.09
N GLY A 220 6.41 -10.61 -11.21
CA GLY A 220 7.29 -9.68 -11.90
C GLY A 220 8.65 -9.50 -11.21
N LYS A 221 9.09 -10.47 -10.38
CA LYS A 221 10.42 -10.46 -9.76
C LYS A 221 11.55 -10.57 -10.80
N ASP A 222 11.27 -11.26 -11.88
CA ASP A 222 12.16 -11.52 -13.00
C ASP A 222 12.44 -10.28 -13.86
N ILE A 223 11.61 -9.26 -13.75
CA ILE A 223 11.74 -7.98 -14.47
C ILE A 223 11.81 -6.77 -13.51
N ASP A 224 12.12 -6.98 -12.25
CA ASP A 224 12.17 -5.95 -11.19
C ASP A 224 10.89 -5.12 -11.05
N ALA A 225 9.74 -5.70 -11.38
CA ALA A 225 8.43 -5.05 -11.31
C ALA A 225 7.63 -5.43 -10.07
N ALA A 226 8.19 -6.23 -9.17
CA ALA A 226 7.52 -6.58 -7.93
C ALA A 226 7.50 -5.41 -6.94
N CYS A 227 6.65 -5.52 -5.92
CA CYS A 227 6.50 -4.47 -4.90
C CYS A 227 7.84 -4.10 -4.26
N GLY A 228 8.15 -2.81 -4.22
CA GLY A 228 9.40 -2.27 -3.70
C GLY A 228 10.57 -2.24 -4.69
N GLN A 229 10.49 -2.93 -5.83
CA GLN A 229 11.58 -3.02 -6.80
C GLN A 229 11.53 -1.96 -7.91
N LEU A 230 10.38 -1.31 -8.10
CA LEU A 230 10.20 -0.33 -9.18
C LEU A 230 11.20 0.83 -9.05
N ALA A 231 12.09 0.91 -10.01
CA ALA A 231 13.05 2.00 -10.18
C ALA A 231 13.33 2.18 -11.68
N ASN A 232 13.60 3.43 -12.09
CA ASN A 232 14.14 3.65 -13.43
C ASN A 232 15.59 3.15 -13.43
N LYS A 233 15.81 1.98 -14.03
CA LYS A 233 17.16 1.54 -14.36
C LYS A 233 17.51 2.21 -15.69
N GLU A 234 18.65 2.88 -15.75
CA GLU A 234 19.19 3.33 -17.03
C GLU A 234 19.43 2.09 -17.89
N ALA A 235 18.91 2.12 -19.13
CA ALA A 235 19.05 1.05 -20.09
C ALA A 235 20.48 0.99 -20.64
#